data_a9b4ecab81b52e4a2cfdb0cd37e01c3f
#
_entry.id   a9b4ecab81b52e4a2cfdb0cd37e01c3f
#
_cell.length_a   1.000
_cell.length_b   1.000
_cell.length_c   1.000
_cell.angle_alpha   90.00
_cell.angle_beta   90.00
_cell.angle_gamma   90.00
#
_symmetry.space_group_name_H-M   'P 1'
#
loop_
_entity.id
_entity.type
_entity.pdbx_description
1 polymer ?
#
loop_
_entity_poly.entity_id
_entity_poly.type
_entity_poly.pdbx_seq_one_letter_code
_entity_poly.pdbx_strand_id
1 'polypeptide(L)'
;MSARELYEDVLIELNRENAPNILLEEFNYFANKAINNYVNKRYNIYDINQQTTDDLRVLKATVMLDPVKVNNYDGLSLANGANYEVIMPSDYLHLLNCICIYRVKKTYKCYNAGDTWRSPAKRLTADMYSQVLDNFWNKPTYKRPYYYIHNIN
;
A
#
# COMPACT_ATOMS: atom_id res chain seq x y z
N MET A 1 -5.69 15.01 -20.04
CA MET A 1 -5.25 16.36 -19.62
C MET A 1 -3.81 16.23 -19.12
N SER A 2 -2.87 16.93 -19.73
CA SER A 2 -1.48 17.00 -19.26
C SER A 2 -1.35 18.07 -18.17
N ALA A 3 -0.26 18.03 -17.40
CA ALA A 3 0.01 19.06 -16.37
C ALA A 3 0.11 20.48 -17.00
N ARG A 4 0.55 20.56 -18.25
CA ARG A 4 0.64 21.82 -18.98
C ARG A 4 -0.73 22.34 -19.38
N GLU A 5 -1.61 21.51 -19.89
CA GLU A 5 -2.99 21.89 -20.21
C GLU A 5 -3.71 22.39 -18.95
N LEU A 6 -3.57 21.68 -17.83
CA LEU A 6 -4.15 22.11 -16.55
C LEU A 6 -3.60 23.48 -16.10
N TYR A 7 -2.31 23.72 -16.30
CA TYR A 7 -1.70 25.02 -15.99
C TYR A 7 -2.26 26.14 -16.86
N GLU A 8 -2.38 25.92 -18.17
CA GLU A 8 -2.96 26.86 -19.12
C GLU A 8 -4.42 27.17 -18.79
N ASP A 9 -5.23 26.18 -18.46
CA ASP A 9 -6.62 26.35 -18.02
C ASP A 9 -6.73 27.20 -16.74
N VAL A 10 -5.87 26.96 -15.75
CA VAL A 10 -5.85 27.75 -14.52
C VAL A 10 -5.45 29.21 -14.78
N LEU A 11 -4.49 29.45 -15.68
CA LEU A 11 -4.12 30.82 -16.07
C LEU A 11 -5.27 31.55 -16.78
N ILE A 12 -6.03 30.86 -17.63
CA ILE A 12 -7.22 31.36 -18.28
C ILE A 12 -8.27 31.76 -17.24
N GLU A 13 -8.60 30.89 -16.32
CA GLU A 13 -9.58 31.16 -15.27
C GLU A 13 -9.16 32.31 -14.35
N LEU A 14 -7.86 32.47 -14.10
CA LEU A 14 -7.32 33.57 -13.32
C LEU A 14 -7.17 34.90 -14.13
N ASN A 15 -7.50 34.88 -15.44
CA ASN A 15 -7.31 36.00 -16.34
C ASN A 15 -5.85 36.50 -16.41
N ARG A 16 -4.89 35.57 -16.36
CA ARG A 16 -3.45 35.82 -16.26
C ARG A 16 -2.64 35.26 -17.43
N GLU A 17 -3.27 34.97 -18.56
CA GLU A 17 -2.67 34.33 -19.73
C GLU A 17 -1.45 35.11 -20.27
N ASN A 18 -1.51 36.44 -20.25
CA ASN A 18 -0.46 37.30 -20.81
C ASN A 18 0.61 37.77 -19.80
N ALA A 19 0.41 37.49 -18.52
CA ALA A 19 1.34 37.85 -17.46
C ALA A 19 1.29 36.85 -16.31
N PRO A 20 1.78 35.61 -16.53
CA PRO A 20 1.74 34.58 -15.50
C PRO A 20 2.65 34.96 -14.34
N ASN A 21 2.05 35.20 -13.17
CA ASN A 21 2.79 35.41 -11.92
C ASN A 21 3.21 34.08 -11.23
N ILE A 22 2.75 32.99 -11.79
CA ILE A 22 3.04 31.63 -11.27
C ILE A 22 3.87 30.90 -12.31
N LEU A 23 5.05 30.43 -11.94
CA LEU A 23 5.87 29.62 -12.81
C LEU A 23 5.32 28.19 -12.91
N LEU A 24 5.54 27.53 -14.04
CA LEU A 24 5.10 26.14 -14.25
C LEU A 24 5.64 25.19 -13.17
N GLU A 25 6.85 25.41 -12.68
CA GLU A 25 7.46 24.62 -11.61
C GLU A 25 6.73 24.82 -10.29
N GLU A 26 6.39 26.05 -9.95
CA GLU A 26 5.61 26.38 -8.75
C GLU A 26 4.20 25.76 -8.85
N PHE A 27 3.57 25.88 -10.01
CA PHE A 27 2.28 25.27 -10.27
C PHE A 27 2.33 23.76 -10.05
N ASN A 28 3.31 23.05 -10.62
CA ASN A 28 3.48 21.61 -10.44
C ASN A 28 3.66 21.23 -8.98
N TYR A 29 4.42 22.01 -8.21
CA TYR A 29 4.58 21.80 -6.78
C TYR A 29 3.24 21.91 -6.03
N PHE A 30 2.49 22.98 -6.27
CA PHE A 30 1.20 23.18 -5.61
C PHE A 30 0.14 22.18 -6.06
N ALA A 31 0.10 21.82 -7.34
CA ALA A 31 -0.82 20.82 -7.87
C ALA A 31 -0.58 19.44 -7.23
N ASN A 32 0.67 18.99 -7.16
CA ASN A 32 1.01 17.73 -6.49
C ASN A 32 0.67 17.77 -5.00
N LYS A 33 0.92 18.88 -4.31
CA LYS A 33 0.54 19.06 -2.91
C LYS A 33 -0.99 19.02 -2.72
N ALA A 34 -1.74 19.65 -3.61
CA ALA A 34 -3.20 19.62 -3.58
C ALA A 34 -3.77 18.21 -3.81
N ILE A 35 -3.21 17.46 -4.78
CA ILE A 35 -3.60 16.08 -5.04
C ILE A 35 -3.33 15.20 -3.81
N ASN A 36 -2.14 15.29 -3.22
CA ASN A 36 -1.80 14.53 -2.03
C ASN A 36 -2.71 14.85 -0.84
N ASN A 37 -3.02 16.12 -0.64
CA ASN A 37 -3.95 16.56 0.41
C ASN A 37 -5.37 16.04 0.16
N TYR A 38 -5.83 16.07 -1.10
CA TYR A 38 -7.13 15.54 -1.48
C TYR A 38 -7.23 14.04 -1.20
N VAL A 39 -6.23 13.25 -1.64
CA VAL A 39 -6.17 11.82 -1.41
C VAL A 39 -6.13 11.50 0.09
N ASN A 40 -5.27 12.16 0.86
CA ASN A 40 -5.18 11.97 2.30
C ASN A 40 -6.50 12.26 3.03
N LYS A 41 -7.20 13.32 2.63
CA LYS A 41 -8.49 13.69 3.21
C LYS A 41 -9.59 12.68 2.90
N ARG A 42 -9.57 12.09 1.69
CA ARG A 42 -10.57 11.14 1.21
C ARG A 42 -10.27 9.69 1.60
N TYR A 43 -9.03 9.37 1.89
CA TYR A 43 -8.60 8.01 2.21
C TYR A 43 -9.35 7.40 3.40
N ASN A 44 -9.61 8.18 4.44
CA ASN A 44 -10.28 7.70 5.66
C ASN A 44 -11.72 7.25 5.43
N ILE A 45 -12.36 7.68 4.34
CA ILE A 45 -13.74 7.33 4.00
C ILE A 45 -13.82 6.48 2.73
N TYR A 46 -12.68 5.97 2.25
CA TYR A 46 -12.55 5.24 1.00
C TYR A 46 -13.54 4.05 0.92
N ASP A 47 -13.55 3.15 1.88
CA ASP A 47 -14.42 1.96 1.86
C ASP A 47 -15.84 2.24 2.39
N ILE A 48 -16.10 3.42 2.92
CA ILE A 48 -17.39 3.78 3.54
C ILE A 48 -18.31 4.45 2.52
N ASN A 49 -17.76 5.23 1.61
CA ASN A 49 -18.50 6.03 0.64
C ASN A 49 -18.19 5.59 -0.78
N GLN A 50 -19.21 5.06 -1.48
CA GLN A 50 -19.11 4.57 -2.86
C GLN A 50 -18.54 5.63 -3.82
N GLN A 51 -19.01 6.88 -3.73
CA GLN A 51 -18.52 7.97 -4.58
C GLN A 51 -17.02 8.20 -4.38
N THR A 52 -16.55 8.23 -3.13
CA THR A 52 -15.13 8.40 -2.83
C THR A 52 -14.29 7.22 -3.33
N THR A 53 -14.84 6.00 -3.23
CA THR A 53 -14.18 4.79 -3.75
C THR A 53 -14.02 4.87 -5.27
N ASP A 54 -15.05 5.32 -5.98
CA ASP A 54 -15.01 5.47 -7.43
C ASP A 54 -14.06 6.60 -7.86
N ASP A 55 -14.08 7.74 -7.17
CA ASP A 55 -13.19 8.87 -7.44
C ASP A 55 -11.70 8.50 -7.29
N LEU A 56 -11.36 7.71 -6.26
CA LEU A 56 -9.98 7.31 -5.99
C LEU A 56 -9.56 6.04 -6.74
N ARG A 57 -10.46 5.34 -7.40
CA ARG A 57 -10.17 4.09 -8.12
C ARG A 57 -9.11 4.26 -9.19
N VAL A 58 -9.06 5.42 -9.84
CA VAL A 58 -8.09 5.73 -10.90
C VAL A 58 -6.65 5.77 -10.36
N LEU A 59 -6.49 6.10 -9.08
CA LEU A 59 -5.17 6.17 -8.41
C LEU A 59 -4.72 4.83 -7.82
N LYS A 60 -5.59 3.80 -7.88
CA LYS A 60 -5.27 2.49 -7.34
C LYS A 60 -4.37 1.71 -8.29
N ALA A 61 -3.21 1.30 -7.79
CA ALA A 61 -2.30 0.40 -8.47
C ALA A 61 -2.18 -0.93 -7.72
N THR A 62 -2.03 -2.03 -8.45
CA THR A 62 -1.70 -3.34 -7.89
C THR A 62 -0.26 -3.67 -8.26
N VAL A 63 0.59 -3.81 -7.27
CA VAL A 63 2.00 -4.10 -7.45
C VAL A 63 2.31 -5.49 -6.88
N MET A 64 3.04 -6.30 -7.65
CA MET A 64 3.59 -7.56 -7.18
C MET A 64 4.96 -7.27 -6.56
N LEU A 65 5.12 -7.65 -5.30
CA LEU A 65 6.37 -7.44 -4.57
C LEU A 65 7.01 -8.79 -4.24
N ASP A 66 8.31 -8.89 -4.43
CA ASP A 66 9.08 -10.11 -4.14
C ASP A 66 9.55 -10.11 -2.69
N PRO A 67 9.09 -11.05 -1.86
CA PRO A 67 9.44 -11.10 -0.46
C PRO A 67 10.83 -11.71 -0.24
N VAL A 68 11.65 -11.06 0.57
CA VAL A 68 12.93 -11.59 1.07
C VAL A 68 12.71 -12.24 2.42
N LYS A 69 13.18 -13.48 2.58
CA LYS A 69 13.08 -14.19 3.85
C LYS A 69 14.07 -13.59 4.86
N VAL A 70 13.57 -13.15 5.98
CA VAL A 70 14.39 -12.64 7.09
C VAL A 70 14.45 -13.70 8.18
N ASN A 71 15.66 -14.10 8.56
CA ASN A 71 15.85 -15.19 9.54
C ASN A 71 15.62 -14.73 10.99
N ASN A 72 15.93 -13.47 11.31
CA ASN A 72 15.75 -12.91 12.64
C ASN A 72 15.31 -11.45 12.51
N TYR A 73 14.17 -11.12 13.06
CA TYR A 73 13.74 -9.75 13.29
C TYR A 73 13.75 -9.52 14.81
N ASP A 74 14.55 -8.58 15.29
CA ASP A 74 14.68 -8.16 16.71
C ASP A 74 14.89 -9.29 17.73
N GLY A 75 15.62 -10.33 17.35
CA GLY A 75 15.89 -11.44 18.24
C GLY A 75 14.70 -12.37 18.50
N LEU A 76 13.56 -12.13 17.90
CA LEU A 76 12.37 -12.97 17.98
C LEU A 76 12.45 -14.08 16.94
N SER A 77 12.94 -15.25 17.33
CA SER A 77 12.82 -16.46 16.57
C SER A 77 11.37 -16.94 16.61
N LEU A 78 10.64 -16.77 15.52
CA LEU A 78 9.32 -17.37 15.38
C LEU A 78 9.49 -18.88 15.19
N ALA A 79 9.17 -19.63 16.21
CA ALA A 79 9.42 -21.07 16.28
C ALA A 79 8.77 -21.89 15.14
N ASN A 80 7.79 -21.38 14.41
CA ASN A 80 7.05 -22.07 13.35
C ASN A 80 6.62 -21.20 12.17
N GLY A 81 7.20 -20.01 11.98
CA GLY A 81 6.86 -19.10 10.89
C GLY A 81 8.11 -18.54 10.20
N ALA A 82 7.99 -18.24 8.92
CA ALA A 82 9.00 -17.48 8.21
C ALA A 82 8.54 -16.01 8.16
N ASN A 83 9.43 -15.11 8.57
CA ASN A 83 9.26 -13.69 8.36
C ASN A 83 9.75 -13.34 6.97
N TYR A 84 9.01 -12.49 6.31
CA TYR A 84 9.35 -11.96 5.00
C TYR A 84 9.28 -10.45 5.06
N GLU A 85 10.27 -9.82 4.48
CA GLU A 85 10.34 -8.38 4.33
C GLU A 85 10.15 -8.00 2.86
N VAL A 86 9.49 -6.89 2.64
CA VAL A 86 9.18 -6.36 1.32
C VAL A 86 9.43 -4.87 1.32
N ILE A 87 10.17 -4.41 0.33
CA ILE A 87 10.39 -2.97 0.13
C ILE A 87 9.19 -2.41 -0.62
N MET A 88 8.56 -1.40 -0.05
CA MET A 88 7.46 -0.69 -0.69
C MET A 88 7.98 0.21 -1.82
N PRO A 89 7.20 0.42 -2.90
CA PRO A 89 7.54 1.38 -3.94
C PRO A 89 7.76 2.79 -3.37
N SER A 90 8.65 3.57 -3.98
CA SER A 90 8.96 4.93 -3.52
C SER A 90 7.80 5.92 -3.67
N ASP A 91 6.87 5.64 -4.57
CA ASP A 91 5.64 6.40 -4.83
C ASP A 91 4.43 5.93 -4.00
N TYR A 92 4.67 5.03 -3.04
CA TYR A 92 3.65 4.52 -2.15
C TYR A 92 3.09 5.64 -1.26
N LEU A 93 1.77 5.82 -1.30
CA LEU A 93 1.05 6.76 -0.44
C LEU A 93 0.22 6.06 0.63
N HIS A 94 -0.64 5.13 0.23
CA HIS A 94 -1.49 4.36 1.14
C HIS A 94 -1.61 2.89 0.69
N LEU A 95 -1.54 1.96 1.64
CA LEU A 95 -1.78 0.55 1.39
C LEU A 95 -3.25 0.20 1.64
N LEU A 96 -3.97 -0.11 0.59
CA LEU A 96 -5.38 -0.49 0.67
C LEU A 96 -5.56 -1.94 1.08
N ASN A 97 -4.78 -2.84 0.49
CA ASN A 97 -4.89 -4.27 0.75
C ASN A 97 -3.55 -4.97 0.52
N CYS A 98 -3.31 -6.04 1.25
CA CYS A 98 -2.16 -6.91 1.09
C CYS A 98 -2.64 -8.35 0.93
N ILE A 99 -2.20 -9.03 -0.12
CA ILE A 99 -2.53 -10.42 -0.40
C ILE A 99 -1.23 -11.21 -0.49
N CYS A 100 -1.07 -12.20 0.38
CA CYS A 100 0.04 -13.14 0.31
C CYS A 100 -0.27 -14.25 -0.70
N ILE A 101 0.64 -14.49 -1.62
CA ILE A 101 0.56 -15.56 -2.62
C ILE A 101 1.59 -16.63 -2.25
N TYR A 102 1.11 -17.83 -1.96
CA TYR A 102 1.93 -18.98 -1.62
C TYR A 102 1.94 -19.97 -2.77
N ARG A 103 3.10 -20.54 -3.07
CA ARG A 103 3.22 -21.65 -4.02
C ARG A 103 3.49 -22.95 -3.28
N VAL A 104 2.70 -23.96 -3.57
CA VAL A 104 2.86 -25.32 -3.02
C VAL A 104 4.11 -25.95 -3.63
N LYS A 105 5.10 -26.29 -2.81
CA LYS A 105 6.37 -26.88 -3.28
C LYS A 105 6.27 -28.37 -3.57
N LYS A 106 5.44 -29.10 -2.82
CA LYS A 106 5.27 -30.55 -2.95
C LYS A 106 3.79 -30.89 -2.86
N THR A 107 3.37 -31.89 -3.63
CA THR A 107 2.01 -32.43 -3.53
C THR A 107 1.71 -32.89 -2.10
N TYR A 108 0.59 -32.41 -1.54
CA TYR A 108 0.16 -32.75 -0.20
C TYR A 108 -1.37 -32.75 -0.12
N LYS A 109 -1.95 -33.89 0.26
CA LYS A 109 -3.41 -34.07 0.35
C LYS A 109 -4.13 -33.59 -0.94
N CYS A 110 -4.89 -32.53 -0.83
CA CYS A 110 -5.71 -31.96 -1.92
C CYS A 110 -4.97 -30.93 -2.80
N TYR A 111 -3.66 -30.71 -2.58
CA TYR A 111 -2.88 -29.70 -3.31
C TYR A 111 -1.79 -30.35 -4.13
N ASN A 112 -1.65 -29.93 -5.38
CA ASN A 112 -0.58 -30.36 -6.27
C ASN A 112 0.64 -29.42 -6.17
N ALA A 113 1.82 -29.96 -6.46
CA ALA A 113 3.01 -29.13 -6.58
C ALA A 113 2.79 -28.09 -7.70
N GLY A 114 3.04 -26.83 -7.39
CA GLY A 114 2.82 -25.68 -8.31
C GLY A 114 1.50 -24.95 -8.07
N ASP A 115 0.55 -25.51 -7.37
CA ASP A 115 -0.69 -24.83 -7.01
C ASP A 115 -0.39 -23.53 -6.24
N THR A 116 -1.24 -22.53 -6.46
CA THR A 116 -1.12 -21.24 -5.78
C THR A 116 -2.27 -21.05 -4.80
N TRP A 117 -1.93 -20.60 -3.62
CA TRP A 117 -2.88 -20.21 -2.59
C TRP A 117 -2.78 -18.71 -2.33
N ARG A 118 -3.92 -18.01 -2.32
CA ARG A 118 -4.01 -16.59 -2.02
C ARG A 118 -4.70 -16.39 -0.68
N SER A 119 -4.09 -15.60 0.18
CA SER A 119 -4.65 -15.29 1.50
C SER A 119 -4.53 -13.79 1.78
N PRO A 120 -5.65 -13.11 2.13
CA PRO A 120 -5.59 -11.72 2.54
C PRO A 120 -4.82 -11.60 3.85
N ALA A 121 -3.88 -10.68 3.91
CA ALA A 121 -3.10 -10.41 5.11
C ALA A 121 -3.78 -9.33 5.96
N LYS A 122 -3.78 -9.52 7.29
CA LYS A 122 -4.29 -8.53 8.23
C LYS A 122 -3.18 -7.60 8.68
N ARG A 123 -3.47 -6.32 8.75
CA ARG A 123 -2.55 -5.33 9.31
C ARG A 123 -2.45 -5.50 10.82
N LEU A 124 -1.22 -5.51 11.32
CA LEU A 124 -0.91 -5.40 12.74
C LEU A 124 -0.47 -3.97 13.06
N THR A 125 -0.87 -3.48 14.20
CA THR A 125 -0.32 -2.28 14.83
C THR A 125 0.80 -2.69 15.78
N ALA A 126 1.69 -1.76 16.12
CA ALA A 126 2.86 -2.05 16.95
C ALA A 126 2.49 -2.63 18.33
N ASP A 127 1.42 -2.15 18.92
CA ASP A 127 0.87 -2.61 20.20
C ASP A 127 0.24 -4.01 20.15
N MET A 128 -0.27 -4.42 19.00
CA MET A 128 -0.86 -5.77 18.83
C MET A 128 0.18 -6.83 18.45
N TYR A 129 1.39 -6.43 18.08
CA TYR A 129 2.39 -7.33 17.54
C TYR A 129 2.77 -8.44 18.52
N SER A 130 3.17 -8.09 19.74
CA SER A 130 3.51 -9.06 20.78
C SER A 130 2.32 -9.95 21.17
N GLN A 131 1.12 -9.36 21.30
CA GLN A 131 -0.09 -10.10 21.67
C GLN A 131 -0.48 -11.17 20.65
N VAL A 132 -0.28 -10.90 19.37
CA VAL A 132 -0.60 -11.86 18.29
C VAL A 132 0.45 -12.98 18.22
N LEU A 133 1.72 -12.68 18.43
CA LEU A 133 2.80 -13.66 18.40
C LEU A 133 2.74 -14.64 19.59
N ASP A 134 2.40 -14.14 20.78
CA ASP A 134 2.34 -14.95 21.99
C ASP A 134 1.03 -15.73 22.14
N ASN A 135 0.01 -15.37 21.39
CA ASN A 135 -1.29 -16.00 21.50
C ASN A 135 -1.37 -17.26 20.62
N PHE A 136 -1.51 -18.42 21.25
CA PHE A 136 -1.61 -19.72 20.55
C PHE A 136 -2.71 -19.77 19.48
N TRP A 137 -3.85 -19.13 19.73
CA TRP A 137 -5.02 -19.15 18.83
C TRP A 137 -4.92 -18.14 17.67
N ASN A 138 -4.16 -17.07 17.84
CA ASN A 138 -4.03 -15.98 16.87
C ASN A 138 -2.69 -15.99 16.12
N LYS A 139 -1.87 -17.03 16.29
CA LYS A 139 -0.59 -17.13 15.59
C LYS A 139 -0.74 -16.99 14.08
N PRO A 140 0.19 -16.30 13.43
CA PRO A 140 0.25 -16.22 11.99
C PRO A 140 0.29 -17.60 11.35
N THR A 141 -0.51 -17.80 10.33
CA THR A 141 -0.51 -19.02 9.53
C THR A 141 -0.60 -18.65 8.05
N TYR A 142 -0.32 -19.59 7.14
CA TYR A 142 -0.48 -19.37 5.70
C TYR A 142 -1.95 -19.02 5.31
N LYS A 143 -2.94 -19.40 6.12
CA LYS A 143 -4.35 -19.03 5.94
C LYS A 143 -4.71 -17.68 6.56
N ARG A 144 -3.94 -17.22 7.52
CA ARG A 144 -4.12 -15.95 8.24
C ARG A 144 -2.77 -15.25 8.38
N PRO A 145 -2.20 -14.74 7.28
CA PRO A 145 -0.98 -13.96 7.34
C PRO A 145 -1.26 -12.59 7.93
N TYR A 146 -0.24 -12.03 8.56
CA TYR A 146 -0.26 -10.67 9.06
C TYR A 146 0.86 -9.87 8.42
N TYR A 147 0.69 -8.57 8.33
CA TYR A 147 1.74 -7.66 7.92
C TYR A 147 1.84 -6.47 8.86
N TYR A 148 3.02 -5.94 8.96
CA TYR A 148 3.35 -4.77 9.75
C TYR A 148 4.16 -3.81 8.87
N ILE A 149 3.84 -2.51 8.92
CA ILE A 149 4.58 -1.50 8.19
C ILE A 149 5.47 -0.78 9.20
N HIS A 150 6.76 -0.77 8.93
CA HIS A 150 7.73 -0.01 9.70
C HIS A 150 8.61 0.82 8.77
N ASN A 151 9.07 1.96 9.25
CA ASN A 151 10.03 2.76 8.53
C ASN A 151 11.43 2.27 8.91
N ILE A 152 12.22 1.86 7.94
CA ILE A 152 13.66 1.65 8.10
C ILE A 152 14.29 3.02 7.86
N ASN A 153 14.77 3.64 8.93
CA ASN A 153 15.60 4.87 8.84
C ASN A 153 17.00 4.51 8.35
#